data_749bcd21f0c76fdbe0d69f7bb6c9787c
#
_entry.id   749bcd21f0c76fdbe0d69f7bb6c9787c
#
_cell.length_a   1.000
_cell.length_b   1.000
_cell.length_c   1.000
_cell.angle_alpha   90.00
_cell.angle_beta   90.00
_cell.angle_gamma   90.00
#
_symmetry.space_group_name_H-M   'P 1'
#
loop_
_entity.id
_entity.type
_entity.pdbx_description
1 polymer ?
#
loop_
_entity_poly.entity_id
_entity_poly.type
_entity_poly.pdbx_seq_one_letter_code
_entity_poly.pdbx_strand_id
1 'polypeptide(L)'
;MKIETRDAFPDFVGFVSNIDLRQKLDSKQIEEIDLSINKYSVIVFKDQDISDDDQVRFTKYFGDIEASGKTSNITKSKDRRLSTDLADVSNLDKNNKPFRQNDPRRIFNLGNRLWHTDSSFKSIPA
;
A
#
# COMPACT_ATOMS: atom_id res chain seq x y z
N MET A 1 -22.32 -10.24 -2.65
CA MET A 1 -22.12 -9.75 -1.28
C MET A 1 -22.03 -8.23 -1.37
N LYS A 2 -22.75 -7.49 -0.55
CA LYS A 2 -22.74 -6.01 -0.61
C LYS A 2 -21.61 -5.48 0.27
N ILE A 3 -20.87 -4.50 -0.25
CA ILE A 3 -19.89 -3.75 0.55
C ILE A 3 -20.67 -2.70 1.36
N GLU A 4 -20.44 -2.67 2.66
CA GLU A 4 -20.99 -1.64 3.54
C GLU A 4 -19.87 -0.73 4.02
N THR A 5 -20.03 0.56 3.81
CA THR A 5 -19.11 1.58 4.34
C THR A 5 -19.76 2.27 5.53
N ARG A 6 -18.97 2.56 6.57
CA ARG A 6 -19.43 3.28 7.76
C ARG A 6 -18.54 4.49 7.98
N ASP A 7 -19.16 5.59 8.35
CA ASP A 7 -18.42 6.80 8.69
C ASP A 7 -17.69 6.62 10.03
N ALA A 8 -16.37 6.54 9.97
CA ALA A 8 -15.53 6.56 11.17
C ALA A 8 -15.24 7.99 11.62
N PHE A 9 -14.96 8.85 10.61
CA PHE A 9 -14.88 10.30 10.76
C PHE A 9 -15.69 10.87 9.60
N PRO A 10 -16.69 11.74 9.86
CA PRO A 10 -17.54 12.28 8.82
C PRO A 10 -16.72 12.83 7.65
N ASP A 11 -17.05 12.41 6.45
CA ASP A 11 -16.48 12.87 5.18
C ASP A 11 -14.98 12.61 4.96
N PHE A 12 -14.30 11.80 5.80
CA PHE A 12 -12.88 11.55 5.64
C PHE A 12 -12.48 10.07 5.68
N VAL A 13 -12.98 9.28 6.65
CA VAL A 13 -12.63 7.86 6.80
C VAL A 13 -13.87 6.98 6.74
N GLY A 14 -13.88 6.01 5.85
CA GLY A 14 -14.91 4.97 5.76
C GLY A 14 -14.34 3.59 6.15
N PHE A 15 -15.14 2.78 6.85
CA PHE A 15 -14.83 1.36 7.07
C PHE A 15 -15.61 0.49 6.09
N VAL A 16 -14.88 -0.35 5.36
CA VAL A 16 -15.46 -1.34 4.45
C VAL A 16 -15.58 -2.67 5.18
N SER A 17 -16.77 -3.26 5.18
CA SER A 17 -17.06 -4.54 5.82
C SER A 17 -17.74 -5.50 4.84
N ASN A 18 -17.90 -6.77 5.27
CA ASN A 18 -18.56 -7.83 4.48
C ASN A 18 -17.86 -8.12 3.13
N ILE A 19 -16.54 -8.00 3.10
CA ILE A 19 -15.70 -8.30 1.95
C ILE A 19 -14.48 -9.12 2.40
N ASP A 20 -14.05 -10.04 1.56
CA ASP A 20 -12.81 -10.81 1.72
C ASP A 20 -11.91 -10.54 0.51
N LEU A 21 -10.82 -9.81 0.73
CA LEU A 21 -9.90 -9.39 -0.33
C LEU A 21 -9.04 -10.54 -0.89
N ARG A 22 -9.10 -11.73 -0.29
CA ARG A 22 -8.50 -12.96 -0.86
C ARG A 22 -9.31 -13.47 -2.05
N GLN A 23 -10.56 -13.06 -2.18
CA GLN A 23 -11.43 -13.44 -3.28
C GLN A 23 -11.29 -12.48 -4.46
N LYS A 24 -11.63 -12.98 -5.66
CA LYS A 24 -11.78 -12.08 -6.82
C LYS A 24 -13.02 -11.21 -6.61
N LEU A 25 -12.84 -9.92 -6.82
CA LEU A 25 -13.94 -8.96 -6.77
C LEU A 25 -14.68 -8.93 -8.11
N ASP A 26 -16.00 -8.81 -8.04
CA ASP A 26 -16.81 -8.52 -9.21
C ASP A 26 -16.81 -7.01 -9.55
N SER A 27 -17.29 -6.67 -10.75
CA SER A 27 -17.27 -5.29 -11.24
C SER A 27 -18.05 -4.33 -10.33
N LYS A 28 -19.13 -4.81 -9.69
CA LYS A 28 -19.94 -3.99 -8.79
C LYS A 28 -19.21 -3.69 -7.48
N GLN A 29 -18.50 -4.68 -6.94
CA GLN A 29 -17.67 -4.48 -5.74
C GLN A 29 -16.53 -3.48 -6.01
N ILE A 30 -15.88 -3.56 -7.19
CA ILE A 30 -14.82 -2.65 -7.59
C ILE A 30 -15.38 -1.22 -7.71
N GLU A 31 -16.52 -1.05 -8.37
CA GLU A 31 -17.19 0.25 -8.50
C GLU A 31 -17.60 0.83 -7.12
N GLU A 32 -18.17 0.00 -6.23
CA GLU A 32 -18.52 0.43 -4.88
C GLU A 32 -17.30 0.87 -4.06
N ILE A 33 -16.14 0.23 -4.25
CA ILE A 33 -14.87 0.64 -3.61
C ILE A 33 -14.39 1.99 -4.19
N ASP A 34 -14.40 2.16 -5.51
CA ASP A 34 -14.00 3.40 -6.17
C ASP A 34 -14.87 4.58 -5.74
N LEU A 35 -16.18 4.41 -5.70
CA LEU A 35 -17.10 5.40 -5.16
C LEU A 35 -16.84 5.72 -3.69
N SER A 36 -16.45 4.72 -2.91
CA SER A 36 -16.16 4.90 -1.48
C SER A 36 -14.88 5.69 -1.27
N ILE A 37 -13.80 5.43 -2.02
CA ILE A 37 -12.56 6.21 -1.89
C ILE A 37 -12.76 7.67 -2.35
N ASN A 38 -13.56 7.89 -3.39
CA ASN A 38 -13.93 9.23 -3.84
C ASN A 38 -14.74 10.02 -2.79
N LYS A 39 -15.58 9.32 -2.01
CA LYS A 39 -16.36 9.94 -0.93
C LYS A 39 -15.51 10.24 0.30
N TYR A 40 -14.72 9.26 0.75
CA TYR A 40 -14.08 9.30 2.08
C TYR A 40 -12.60 9.67 2.04
N SER A 41 -11.94 9.72 0.89
CA SER A 41 -10.50 9.89 0.72
C SER A 41 -9.63 8.81 1.39
N VAL A 42 -10.08 8.23 2.50
CA VAL A 42 -9.44 7.08 3.16
C VAL A 42 -10.50 6.01 3.43
N ILE A 43 -10.24 4.78 3.01
CA ILE A 43 -11.07 3.63 3.34
C ILE A 43 -10.23 2.55 4.02
N VAL A 44 -10.82 1.90 5.02
CA VAL A 44 -10.15 0.91 5.86
C VAL A 44 -10.87 -0.42 5.75
N PHE A 45 -10.16 -1.43 5.28
CA PHE A 45 -10.61 -2.82 5.29
C PHE A 45 -10.04 -3.51 6.53
N LYS A 46 -10.91 -3.78 7.52
CA LYS A 46 -10.49 -4.44 8.76
C LYS A 46 -10.40 -5.95 8.60
N ASP A 47 -9.53 -6.56 9.43
CA ASP A 47 -9.46 -8.00 9.63
C ASP A 47 -9.24 -8.79 8.32
N GLN A 48 -8.41 -8.25 7.42
CA GLN A 48 -8.03 -8.89 6.17
C GLN A 48 -6.72 -9.66 6.34
N ASP A 49 -6.79 -10.98 6.23
CA ASP A 49 -5.61 -11.88 6.23
C ASP A 49 -5.20 -12.15 4.78
N ILE A 50 -4.60 -11.12 4.14
CA ILE A 50 -4.19 -11.16 2.73
C ILE A 50 -2.70 -11.45 2.60
N SER A 51 -2.33 -12.21 1.57
CA SER A 51 -0.95 -12.38 1.14
C SER A 51 -0.47 -11.17 0.30
N ASP A 52 0.85 -11.11 0.05
CA ASP A 52 1.44 -10.13 -0.88
C ASP A 52 0.82 -10.23 -2.28
N ASP A 53 0.54 -11.44 -2.77
CA ASP A 53 -0.10 -11.66 -4.07
C ASP A 53 -1.56 -11.18 -4.08
N ASP A 54 -2.29 -11.33 -2.98
CA ASP A 54 -3.64 -10.80 -2.85
C ASP A 54 -3.62 -9.27 -2.87
N GLN A 55 -2.66 -8.64 -2.19
CA GLN A 55 -2.50 -7.19 -2.20
C GLN A 55 -2.19 -6.68 -3.62
N VAL A 56 -1.26 -7.32 -4.32
CA VAL A 56 -0.92 -6.98 -5.71
C VAL A 56 -2.13 -7.15 -6.63
N ARG A 57 -2.88 -8.24 -6.49
CA ARG A 57 -4.10 -8.48 -7.27
C ARG A 57 -5.16 -7.41 -6.99
N PHE A 58 -5.38 -7.06 -5.73
CA PHE A 58 -6.34 -6.03 -5.33
C PHE A 58 -5.97 -4.67 -5.93
N THR A 59 -4.71 -4.27 -5.84
CA THR A 59 -4.24 -2.99 -6.39
C THR A 59 -4.49 -2.87 -7.89
N LYS A 60 -4.33 -3.97 -8.64
CA LYS A 60 -4.55 -4.01 -10.11
C LYS A 60 -5.99 -3.75 -10.56
N TYR A 61 -6.97 -3.81 -9.67
CA TYR A 61 -8.34 -3.39 -10.01
C TYR A 61 -8.48 -1.88 -10.23
N PHE A 62 -7.55 -1.09 -9.68
CA PHE A 62 -7.63 0.39 -9.67
C PHE A 62 -6.56 1.05 -10.55
N GLY A 63 -5.69 0.28 -11.19
CA GLY A 63 -4.69 0.77 -12.13
C GLY A 63 -3.46 -0.10 -12.25
N ASP A 64 -2.55 0.32 -13.11
CA ASP A 64 -1.29 -0.36 -13.32
C ASP A 64 -0.34 -0.14 -12.13
N ILE A 65 0.36 -1.21 -11.75
CA ILE A 65 1.34 -1.13 -10.67
C ILE A 65 2.63 -0.50 -11.17
N GLU A 66 3.07 0.53 -10.50
CA GLU A 66 4.42 1.04 -10.66
C GLU A 66 5.43 0.15 -9.93
N ALA A 67 6.30 -0.52 -10.70
CA ALA A 67 7.35 -1.35 -10.11
C ALA A 67 8.33 -0.50 -9.29
N SER A 68 8.26 -0.60 -7.97
CA SER A 68 9.14 0.12 -7.04
C SER A 68 10.61 -0.34 -7.10
N GLY A 69 10.85 -1.55 -7.63
CA GLY A 69 12.15 -2.21 -7.56
C GLY A 69 13.25 -1.64 -8.45
N LYS A 70 12.93 -0.83 -9.46
CA LYS A 70 13.91 -0.25 -10.39
C LYS A 70 14.49 1.08 -9.92
N THR A 71 13.89 1.73 -8.93
CA THR A 71 14.25 3.09 -8.51
C THR A 71 14.93 3.19 -7.14
N SER A 72 14.99 2.10 -6.37
CA SER A 72 15.69 2.12 -5.08
C SER A 72 17.20 2.04 -5.26
N ASN A 73 17.88 3.17 -5.11
CA ASN A 73 19.34 3.24 -5.11
C ASN A 73 20.01 2.62 -3.87
N ILE A 74 19.24 2.27 -2.83
CA ILE A 74 19.75 1.90 -1.52
C ILE A 74 19.58 0.41 -1.26
N THR A 75 18.45 -0.19 -1.66
CA THR A 75 18.21 -1.61 -1.46
C THR A 75 18.47 -2.38 -2.74
N LYS A 76 19.57 -3.13 -2.78
CA LYS A 76 19.90 -4.01 -3.92
C LYS A 76 18.88 -5.14 -4.03
N SER A 77 18.62 -5.63 -5.23
CA SER A 77 17.63 -6.71 -5.49
C SER A 77 17.82 -7.95 -4.60
N LYS A 78 19.06 -8.35 -4.31
CA LYS A 78 19.40 -9.48 -3.44
C LYS A 78 19.06 -9.27 -1.95
N ASP A 79 18.88 -8.01 -1.56
CA ASP A 79 18.62 -7.59 -0.17
C ASP A 79 17.16 -7.22 0.06
N ARG A 80 16.32 -7.37 -0.97
CA ARG A 80 14.88 -7.10 -0.86
C ARG A 80 14.19 -8.18 -0.05
N ARG A 81 13.22 -7.78 0.76
CA ARG A 81 12.33 -8.63 1.52
C ARG A 81 11.06 -8.98 0.73
N LEU A 82 10.53 -8.01 0.01
CA LEU A 82 9.31 -8.11 -0.80
C LEU A 82 9.62 -8.11 -2.29
N SER A 83 8.66 -8.52 -3.11
CA SER A 83 8.72 -8.47 -4.57
C SER A 83 8.90 -7.04 -5.08
N THR A 84 9.20 -6.89 -6.39
CA THR A 84 9.37 -5.57 -7.02
C THR A 84 8.06 -4.80 -7.16
N ASP A 85 6.92 -5.49 -7.05
CA ASP A 85 5.58 -4.89 -7.16
C ASP A 85 5.12 -4.25 -5.84
N LEU A 86 5.89 -4.46 -4.76
CA LEU A 86 5.60 -3.92 -3.43
C LEU A 86 6.71 -2.99 -2.96
N ALA A 87 6.34 -1.84 -2.43
CA ALA A 87 7.25 -0.95 -1.73
C ALA A 87 7.39 -1.40 -0.26
N ASP A 88 8.62 -1.73 0.14
CA ASP A 88 8.90 -2.11 1.54
C ASP A 88 9.25 -0.87 2.36
N VAL A 89 8.27 -0.31 3.04
CA VAL A 89 8.46 0.81 3.98
C VAL A 89 8.55 0.25 5.40
N SER A 90 9.72 -0.28 5.75
CA SER A 90 9.96 -0.91 7.04
C SER A 90 11.37 -0.64 7.56
N ASN A 91 11.60 -1.00 8.80
CA ASN A 91 12.94 -1.04 9.42
C ASN A 91 13.50 -2.46 9.50
N LEU A 92 13.02 -3.37 8.64
CA LEU A 92 13.38 -4.78 8.65
C LEU A 92 14.33 -5.15 7.50
N ASP A 93 15.24 -6.06 7.77
CA ASP A 93 16.07 -6.68 6.75
C ASP A 93 15.34 -7.85 6.06
N LYS A 94 15.98 -8.49 5.07
CA LYS A 94 15.42 -9.63 4.32
C LYS A 94 15.07 -10.86 5.17
N ASN A 95 15.54 -10.92 6.41
CA ASN A 95 15.25 -11.99 7.37
C ASN A 95 14.21 -11.56 8.42
N ASN A 96 13.49 -10.47 8.18
CA ASN A 96 12.52 -9.86 9.10
C ASN A 96 13.16 -9.43 10.45
N LYS A 97 14.45 -9.11 10.47
CA LYS A 97 15.12 -8.58 11.66
C LYS A 97 15.27 -7.07 11.55
N PRO A 98 15.12 -6.32 12.67
CA PRO A 98 15.32 -4.87 12.66
C PRO A 98 16.72 -4.49 12.17
N PHE A 99 16.81 -3.44 11.33
CA PHE A 99 18.11 -2.89 10.94
C PHE A 99 18.92 -2.45 12.15
N ARG A 100 20.24 -2.62 12.07
CA ARG A 100 21.17 -2.04 13.05
C ARG A 100 21.05 -0.51 13.03
N GLN A 101 21.42 0.11 14.15
CA GLN A 101 21.27 1.58 14.33
C GLN A 101 21.99 2.39 13.25
N ASN A 102 23.14 1.91 12.78
CA ASN A 102 23.98 2.57 11.76
C ASN A 102 23.79 1.99 10.33
N ASP A 103 22.74 1.21 10.07
CA ASP A 103 22.45 0.71 8.72
C ASP A 103 22.05 1.87 7.81
N PRO A 104 22.71 2.05 6.63
CA PRO A 104 22.39 3.14 5.71
C PRO A 104 20.92 3.18 5.28
N ARG A 105 20.26 2.03 5.16
CA ARG A 105 18.84 1.95 4.79
C ARG A 105 17.96 2.52 5.89
N ARG A 106 18.27 2.23 7.15
CA ARG A 106 17.58 2.81 8.30
C ARG A 106 17.77 4.32 8.34
N ILE A 107 19.00 4.81 8.14
CA ILE A 107 19.31 6.25 8.15
C ILE A 107 18.53 6.96 7.03
N PHE A 108 18.51 6.39 5.84
CA PHE A 108 17.75 6.92 4.71
C PHE A 108 16.24 7.01 5.01
N ASN A 109 15.67 5.95 5.58
CA ASN A 109 14.25 5.91 5.94
C ASN A 109 13.86 6.95 7.02
N LEU A 110 14.83 7.49 7.77
CA LEU A 110 14.56 8.60 8.70
C LEU A 110 14.12 9.87 7.96
N GLY A 111 14.48 10.03 6.68
CA GLY A 111 13.99 11.12 5.84
C GLY A 111 12.47 11.20 5.76
N ASN A 112 11.77 10.05 5.81
CA ASN A 112 10.30 9.99 5.80
C ASN A 112 9.66 10.62 7.06
N ARG A 113 10.43 10.98 8.07
CA ARG A 113 9.95 11.72 9.25
C ARG A 113 9.86 13.23 9.01
N LEU A 114 10.44 13.71 7.93
CA LEU A 114 10.36 15.11 7.53
C LEU A 114 9.17 15.30 6.59
N TRP A 115 8.60 16.49 6.57
CA TRP A 115 7.60 16.86 5.59
C TRP A 115 8.20 16.78 4.18
N HIS A 116 7.56 16.01 3.30
CA HIS A 116 8.01 15.79 1.94
C HIS A 116 6.83 15.52 1.02
N THR A 117 7.09 15.54 -0.27
CA THR A 117 6.17 15.08 -1.32
C THR A 117 6.76 13.85 -1.98
N ASP A 118 6.02 12.76 -2.02
CA ASP A 118 6.44 11.55 -2.71
C ASP A 118 6.42 11.77 -4.23
N SER A 119 7.36 11.10 -4.91
CA SER A 119 7.43 11.07 -6.38
C SER A 119 7.37 12.44 -7.06
N SER A 120 7.84 13.52 -6.41
CA SER A 120 7.81 14.89 -6.93
C SER A 120 8.58 15.10 -8.24
N PHE A 121 9.40 14.12 -8.64
CA PHE A 121 10.12 14.09 -9.93
C PHE A 121 9.28 13.55 -11.09
N LYS A 122 8.05 13.10 -10.83
CA LYS A 122 7.10 12.61 -11.84
C LYS A 122 6.16 13.72 -12.28
N SER A 123 5.66 13.61 -13.51
CA SER A 123 4.62 14.52 -14.04
C SER A 123 3.32 14.44 -13.24
N ILE A 124 3.01 13.26 -12.73
CA ILE A 124 1.91 13.00 -11.80
C ILE A 124 2.54 12.43 -10.53
N PRO A 125 2.72 13.23 -9.48
CA PRO A 125 3.22 12.77 -8.19
C PRO A 125 2.26 11.78 -7.54
N ALA A 126 2.80 10.89 -6.71
CA ALA A 126 2.00 9.97 -5.90
C ALA A 126 1.52 10.68 -4.63
#